data_587cfd8c84cee950d83cef355d1387e7
#
_entry.id   587cfd8c84cee950d83cef355d1387e7
#
_cell.length_a   1.000
_cell.length_b   1.000
_cell.length_c   1.000
_cell.angle_alpha   90.00
_cell.angle_beta   90.00
_cell.angle_gamma   90.00
#
_symmetry.space_group_name_H-M   'P 1'
#
loop_
_entity.id
_entity.type
_entity.pdbx_description
1 polymer ?
#
loop_
_entity_poly.entity_id
_entity_poly.type
_entity_poly.pdbx_seq_one_letter_code
_entity_poly.pdbx_strand_id
1 'polypeptide(L)'
;MFTGIIEEIGKIKSVKRGSKSVVLEVEARKVLADTRIGDSIATNGVCLTVVGKGNDGFSADVLPETMNRSNLGLLKPGDPVNLERALCLNSRLGGHLVAGHVDGTGKIVSKQQDENAIWLTVGAAPEILRYIVEKGSVAIDGVSL
;
A
#
# COMPACT_ATOMS: atom_id res chain seq x y z
N MET A 1 1.54 -11.86 0.66
CA MET A 1 2.33 -11.63 -0.58
C MET A 1 1.45 -10.98 -1.61
N PHE A 2 2.02 -10.06 -2.41
CA PHE A 2 1.36 -9.24 -3.42
C PHE A 2 2.21 -9.20 -4.67
N THR A 3 1.75 -8.53 -5.72
CA THR A 3 2.46 -8.43 -7.02
C THR A 3 2.94 -7.01 -7.33
N GLY A 4 2.42 -6.02 -6.63
CA GLY A 4 2.62 -4.60 -6.97
C GLY A 4 1.79 -4.14 -8.16
N ILE A 5 0.74 -4.87 -8.51
CA ILE A 5 -0.24 -4.47 -9.53
C ILE A 5 -1.51 -3.99 -8.83
N ILE A 6 -1.68 -2.68 -8.83
CA ILE A 6 -2.81 -2.06 -8.14
C ILE A 6 -4.12 -2.43 -8.84
N GLU A 7 -5.08 -2.92 -8.06
CA GLU A 7 -6.39 -3.33 -8.56
C GLU A 7 -7.40 -2.17 -8.51
N GLU A 8 -7.27 -1.30 -7.52
CA GLU A 8 -8.24 -0.24 -7.23
C GLU A 8 -7.56 0.93 -6.53
N ILE A 9 -8.04 2.14 -6.77
CA ILE A 9 -7.76 3.31 -5.93
C ILE A 9 -8.94 3.49 -5.00
N GLY A 10 -8.75 3.15 -3.72
CA GLY A 10 -9.71 3.39 -2.66
C GLY A 10 -9.52 4.77 -2.02
N LYS A 11 -10.31 5.05 -0.96
CA LYS A 11 -10.19 6.28 -0.16
C LYS A 11 -10.25 5.98 1.32
N ILE A 12 -9.51 6.72 2.12
CA ILE A 12 -9.63 6.66 3.58
C ILE A 12 -11.00 7.24 3.99
N LYS A 13 -11.84 6.44 4.65
CA LYS A 13 -13.10 6.90 5.25
C LYS A 13 -12.87 7.50 6.62
N SER A 14 -12.07 6.82 7.46
CA SER A 14 -11.75 7.30 8.80
C SER A 14 -10.42 6.73 9.30
N VAL A 15 -9.80 7.46 10.22
CA VAL A 15 -8.62 7.07 10.98
C VAL A 15 -8.94 7.24 12.47
N LYS A 16 -9.28 6.16 13.15
CA LYS A 16 -9.62 6.18 14.57
C LYS A 16 -8.42 5.74 15.40
N ARG A 17 -7.80 6.69 16.09
CA ARG A 17 -6.62 6.44 16.93
C ARG A 17 -7.08 6.03 18.33
N GLY A 18 -6.80 4.78 18.71
CA GLY A 18 -6.96 4.26 20.07
C GLY A 18 -5.66 4.33 20.86
N SER A 19 -5.67 3.82 22.09
CA SER A 19 -4.49 3.81 22.96
C SER A 19 -3.43 2.79 22.55
N LYS A 20 -3.79 1.73 21.85
CA LYS A 20 -2.90 0.62 21.47
C LYS A 20 -2.93 0.25 20.00
N SER A 21 -3.89 0.75 19.25
CA SER A 21 -4.07 0.47 17.82
C SER A 21 -4.71 1.66 17.12
N VAL A 22 -4.59 1.67 15.81
CA VAL A 22 -5.29 2.59 14.92
C VAL A 22 -6.21 1.78 14.04
N VAL A 23 -7.50 2.11 14.01
CA VAL A 23 -8.45 1.51 13.07
C VAL A 23 -8.50 2.39 11.83
N LEU A 24 -8.12 1.82 10.68
CA LEU A 24 -8.34 2.42 9.37
C LEU A 24 -9.63 1.86 8.76
N GLU A 25 -10.51 2.76 8.33
CA GLU A 25 -11.65 2.41 7.48
C GLU A 25 -11.37 2.91 6.06
N VAL A 26 -11.46 2.02 5.08
CA VAL A 26 -11.12 2.30 3.68
C VAL A 26 -12.35 2.04 2.82
N GLU A 27 -12.75 3.03 2.03
CA GLU A 27 -13.75 2.89 0.99
C GLU A 27 -13.14 2.14 -0.19
N ALA A 28 -13.81 1.07 -0.63
CA ALA A 28 -13.39 0.23 -1.73
C ALA A 28 -14.59 -0.51 -2.33
N ARG A 29 -14.42 -1.09 -3.52
CA ARG A 29 -15.44 -1.89 -4.21
C ARG A 29 -14.87 -3.14 -4.86
N LYS A 30 -13.89 -2.96 -5.78
CA LYS A 30 -13.33 -4.06 -6.59
C LYS A 30 -12.62 -5.10 -5.73
N VAL A 31 -11.76 -4.63 -4.81
CA VAL A 31 -11.01 -5.53 -3.91
C VAL A 31 -11.91 -6.25 -2.90
N LEU A 32 -13.17 -5.83 -2.74
CA LEU A 32 -14.10 -6.47 -1.83
C LEU A 32 -14.82 -7.71 -2.42
N ALA A 33 -14.75 -7.93 -3.74
CA ALA A 33 -15.58 -8.91 -4.44
C ALA A 33 -15.53 -10.32 -3.82
N ASP A 34 -14.34 -10.76 -3.43
CA ASP A 34 -14.11 -12.08 -2.81
C ASP A 34 -13.36 -12.02 -1.46
N THR A 35 -13.03 -10.79 -1.00
CA THR A 35 -12.35 -10.57 0.28
C THR A 35 -13.23 -11.02 1.46
N ARG A 36 -12.62 -11.67 2.43
CA ARG A 36 -13.22 -12.12 3.69
C ARG A 36 -12.49 -11.50 4.88
N ILE A 37 -13.13 -11.47 6.04
CA ILE A 37 -12.44 -11.14 7.29
C ILE A 37 -11.30 -12.12 7.51
N GLY A 38 -10.11 -11.59 7.82
CA GLY A 38 -8.87 -12.34 7.95
C GLY A 38 -7.99 -12.31 6.69
N ASP A 39 -8.51 -11.92 5.53
CA ASP A 39 -7.71 -11.74 4.32
C ASP A 39 -6.82 -10.50 4.41
N SER A 40 -5.76 -10.48 3.60
CA SER A 40 -4.84 -9.34 3.52
C SER A 40 -5.13 -8.50 2.27
N ILE A 41 -5.16 -7.17 2.47
CA ILE A 41 -5.18 -6.17 1.40
C ILE A 41 -3.96 -5.26 1.60
N ALA A 42 -3.14 -5.10 0.56
CA ALA A 42 -2.11 -4.07 0.54
C ALA A 42 -2.77 -2.71 0.35
N THR A 43 -2.49 -1.79 1.28
CA THR A 43 -2.94 -0.41 1.23
C THR A 43 -1.70 0.48 1.13
N ASN A 44 -1.48 1.16 0.00
CA ASN A 44 -0.21 1.80 -0.34
C ASN A 44 1.00 0.87 -0.11
N GLY A 45 0.87 -0.41 -0.48
CA GLY A 45 1.92 -1.41 -0.32
C GLY A 45 2.06 -1.99 1.10
N VAL A 46 1.34 -1.48 2.09
CA VAL A 46 1.35 -2.01 3.46
C VAL A 46 0.31 -3.11 3.57
N CYS A 47 0.73 -4.31 3.97
CA CYS A 47 -0.14 -5.46 4.20
C CYS A 47 -1.02 -5.21 5.43
N LEU A 48 -2.33 -5.10 5.23
CA LEU A 48 -3.30 -4.94 6.30
C LEU A 48 -4.27 -6.13 6.32
N THR A 49 -4.56 -6.64 7.51
CA THR A 49 -5.55 -7.70 7.71
C THR A 49 -6.93 -7.09 7.85
N VAL A 50 -7.88 -7.55 7.06
CA VAL A 50 -9.28 -7.14 7.13
C VAL A 50 -9.92 -7.67 8.42
N VAL A 51 -10.37 -6.77 9.30
CA VAL A 51 -11.07 -7.11 10.54
C VAL A 51 -12.57 -6.84 10.46
N GLY A 52 -13.00 -6.03 9.49
CA GLY A 52 -14.40 -5.78 9.21
C GLY A 52 -14.60 -5.47 7.73
N LYS A 53 -15.75 -5.87 7.18
CA LYS A 53 -16.11 -5.65 5.78
C LYS A 53 -17.56 -5.21 5.69
N GLY A 54 -17.79 -4.14 4.92
CA GLY A 54 -19.11 -3.64 4.52
C GLY A 54 -19.34 -3.76 3.02
N ASN A 55 -20.41 -3.17 2.53
CA ASN A 55 -20.73 -3.14 1.10
C ASN A 55 -19.85 -2.16 0.32
N ASP A 56 -19.30 -1.15 0.98
CA ASP A 56 -18.58 -0.03 0.39
C ASP A 56 -17.18 0.21 1.00
N GLY A 57 -16.64 -0.81 1.71
CA GLY A 57 -15.34 -0.67 2.33
C GLY A 57 -15.00 -1.80 3.30
N PHE A 58 -13.79 -1.69 3.84
CA PHE A 58 -13.27 -2.58 4.87
C PHE A 58 -12.60 -1.79 5.99
N SER A 59 -12.40 -2.44 7.12
CA SER A 59 -11.59 -1.92 8.23
C SER A 59 -10.42 -2.84 8.54
N ALA A 60 -9.34 -2.24 8.99
CA ALA A 60 -8.14 -2.94 9.43
C ALA A 60 -7.59 -2.31 10.71
N ASP A 61 -7.10 -3.15 11.62
CA ASP A 61 -6.34 -2.71 12.78
C ASP A 61 -4.86 -2.57 12.41
N VAL A 62 -4.31 -1.38 12.67
CA VAL A 62 -2.93 -1.05 12.32
C VAL A 62 -2.15 -0.72 13.59
N LEU A 63 -0.99 -1.35 13.73
CA LEU A 63 -0.10 -1.08 14.85
C LEU A 63 0.47 0.35 14.73
N PRO A 64 0.69 1.05 15.86
CA PRO A 64 1.31 2.38 15.86
C PRO A 64 2.68 2.39 15.15
N GLU A 65 3.47 1.33 15.27
CA GLU A 65 4.74 1.20 14.56
C GLU A 65 4.57 1.22 13.04
N THR A 66 3.57 0.48 12.51
CA THR A 66 3.25 0.47 11.07
C THR A 66 2.83 1.85 10.60
N MET A 67 2.01 2.56 11.38
CA MET A 67 1.62 3.94 11.08
C MET A 67 2.83 4.88 11.03
N ASN A 68 3.77 4.72 11.96
CA ASN A 68 4.96 5.58 12.07
C ASN A 68 6.01 5.29 10.99
N ARG A 69 6.12 4.03 10.55
CA ARG A 69 7.11 3.59 9.56
C ARG A 69 6.64 3.62 8.12
N SER A 70 5.38 3.97 7.89
CA SER A 70 4.78 4.05 6.56
C SER A 70 4.10 5.41 6.34
N ASN A 71 3.68 5.67 5.11
CA ASN A 71 2.91 6.86 4.79
C ASN A 71 1.46 6.80 5.33
N LEU A 72 0.99 5.63 5.81
CA LEU A 72 -0.34 5.49 6.40
C LEU A 72 -0.56 6.46 7.58
N GLY A 73 0.50 6.78 8.33
CA GLY A 73 0.45 7.72 9.45
C GLY A 73 0.09 9.15 9.07
N LEU A 74 0.28 9.52 7.81
CA LEU A 74 0.00 10.85 7.27
C LEU A 74 -1.40 10.98 6.66
N LEU A 75 -2.07 9.84 6.42
CA LEU A 75 -3.36 9.80 5.74
C LEU A 75 -4.48 10.41 6.57
N LYS A 76 -5.40 11.05 5.86
CA LYS A 76 -6.60 11.70 6.40
C LYS A 76 -7.84 11.20 5.64
N PRO A 77 -9.04 11.32 6.22
CA PRO A 77 -10.27 11.06 5.49
C PRO A 77 -10.33 11.79 4.16
N GLY A 78 -10.66 11.07 3.09
CA GLY A 78 -10.68 11.54 1.70
C GLY A 78 -9.41 11.27 0.90
N ASP A 79 -8.28 10.96 1.54
CA ASP A 79 -7.03 10.66 0.82
C ASP A 79 -7.15 9.38 0.01
N PRO A 80 -6.66 9.36 -1.24
CA PRO A 80 -6.64 8.16 -2.06
C PRO A 80 -5.57 7.17 -1.57
N VAL A 81 -5.84 5.88 -1.74
CA VAL A 81 -4.91 4.79 -1.43
C VAL A 81 -4.94 3.72 -2.51
N ASN A 82 -3.77 3.21 -2.86
CA ASN A 82 -3.62 2.09 -3.77
C ASN A 82 -3.98 0.80 -3.04
N LEU A 83 -4.82 -0.03 -3.66
CA LEU A 83 -5.31 -1.29 -3.08
C LEU A 83 -4.98 -2.47 -3.98
N GLU A 84 -4.49 -3.55 -3.37
CA GLU A 84 -4.24 -4.83 -4.01
C GLU A 84 -4.57 -5.96 -3.03
N ARG A 85 -5.33 -6.98 -3.49
CA ARG A 85 -5.59 -8.20 -2.70
C ARG A 85 -4.35 -9.08 -2.65
N ALA A 86 -4.26 -9.92 -1.64
CA ALA A 86 -3.20 -10.92 -1.54
C ALA A 86 -3.20 -11.87 -2.77
N LEU A 87 -1.98 -12.21 -3.23
CA LEU A 87 -1.74 -13.11 -4.34
C LEU A 87 -2.34 -14.50 -4.04
N CYS A 88 -3.10 -15.03 -4.99
CA CYS A 88 -3.57 -16.41 -4.98
C CYS A 88 -2.62 -17.31 -5.79
N LEU A 89 -2.59 -18.62 -5.48
CA LEU A 89 -1.71 -19.58 -6.16
C LEU A 89 -1.96 -19.69 -7.67
N ASN A 90 -3.17 -19.40 -8.13
CA ASN A 90 -3.56 -19.41 -9.54
C ASN A 90 -3.50 -18.02 -10.21
N SER A 91 -3.05 -17.00 -9.53
CA SER A 91 -2.91 -15.65 -10.09
C SER A 91 -1.65 -15.53 -10.94
N ARG A 92 -1.68 -14.60 -11.90
CA ARG A 92 -0.47 -14.20 -12.64
C ARG A 92 0.38 -13.26 -11.78
N LEU A 93 1.69 -13.43 -11.81
CA LEU A 93 2.65 -12.49 -11.24
C LEU A 93 3.00 -11.44 -12.31
N GLY A 94 2.19 -10.38 -12.41
CA GLY A 94 2.36 -9.34 -13.42
C GLY A 94 3.41 -8.28 -13.07
N GLY A 95 3.78 -8.16 -11.80
CA GLY A 95 4.84 -7.30 -11.29
C GLY A 95 6.01 -8.13 -10.75
N HIS A 96 6.29 -8.01 -9.45
CA HIS A 96 7.29 -8.82 -8.75
C HIS A 96 6.74 -9.30 -7.39
N LEU A 97 7.49 -10.12 -6.66
CA LEU A 97 7.07 -10.57 -5.33
C LEU A 97 7.19 -9.44 -4.32
N VAL A 98 6.06 -8.95 -3.84
CA VAL A 98 5.96 -7.86 -2.86
C VAL A 98 5.45 -8.41 -1.52
N ALA A 99 6.24 -8.22 -0.45
CA ALA A 99 5.90 -8.77 0.87
C ALA A 99 4.73 -8.03 1.54
N GLY A 100 4.65 -6.72 1.34
CA GLY A 100 3.72 -5.84 2.04
C GLY A 100 4.23 -5.40 3.42
N HIS A 101 5.45 -5.79 3.79
CA HIS A 101 6.17 -5.28 4.96
C HIS A 101 7.15 -4.23 4.47
N VAL A 102 6.75 -2.96 4.55
CA VAL A 102 7.52 -1.87 3.98
C VAL A 102 8.81 -1.61 4.76
N ASP A 103 9.90 -1.33 4.05
CA ASP A 103 11.20 -1.07 4.66
C ASP A 103 11.29 0.35 5.24
N GLY A 104 10.51 1.27 4.72
CA GLY A 104 10.43 2.66 5.18
C GLY A 104 9.75 3.59 4.19
N THR A 105 9.97 4.88 4.37
CA THR A 105 9.39 5.93 3.54
C THR A 105 10.46 6.68 2.77
N GLY A 106 10.10 7.14 1.57
CA GLY A 106 10.90 8.07 0.77
C GLY A 106 10.12 9.36 0.50
N LYS A 107 10.79 10.31 -0.15
CA LYS A 107 10.19 11.57 -0.61
C LYS A 107 10.41 11.72 -2.10
N ILE A 108 9.38 12.12 -2.83
CA ILE A 108 9.54 12.51 -4.23
C ILE A 108 10.35 13.82 -4.26
N VAL A 109 11.54 13.75 -4.81
CA VAL A 109 12.47 14.88 -4.96
C VAL A 109 12.17 15.64 -6.24
N SER A 110 11.91 14.93 -7.35
CA SER A 110 11.53 15.53 -8.61
C SER A 110 10.60 14.63 -9.41
N LYS A 111 9.81 15.27 -10.25
CA LYS A 111 8.94 14.64 -11.25
C LYS A 111 9.10 15.42 -12.56
N GLN A 112 9.59 14.76 -13.59
CA GLN A 112 9.84 15.38 -14.89
C GLN A 112 9.10 14.61 -15.97
N GLN A 113 8.32 15.33 -16.79
CA GLN A 113 7.68 14.76 -17.97
C GLN A 113 8.72 14.66 -19.09
N ASP A 114 8.81 13.51 -19.74
CA ASP A 114 9.67 13.24 -20.87
C ASP A 114 8.86 12.49 -21.93
N GLU A 115 8.30 13.23 -22.86
CA GLU A 115 7.34 12.72 -23.87
C GLU A 115 6.18 11.93 -23.21
N ASN A 116 6.15 10.62 -23.44
CA ASN A 116 5.17 9.69 -22.87
C ASN A 116 5.62 9.07 -21.53
N ALA A 117 6.82 9.40 -21.05
CA ALA A 117 7.37 8.91 -19.79
C ALA A 117 7.33 9.97 -18.70
N ILE A 118 7.44 9.54 -17.47
CA ILE A 118 7.60 10.39 -16.28
C ILE A 118 8.80 9.88 -15.49
N TRP A 119 9.81 10.73 -15.38
CA TRP A 119 10.94 10.48 -14.49
C TRP A 119 10.56 10.88 -13.06
N LEU A 120 10.65 9.92 -12.14
CA LEU A 120 10.46 10.14 -10.72
C LEU A 120 11.79 9.95 -9.99
N THR A 121 12.24 10.98 -9.28
CA THR A 121 13.36 10.85 -8.35
C THR A 121 12.82 10.76 -6.93
N VAL A 122 13.13 9.65 -6.27
CA VAL A 122 12.72 9.40 -4.88
C VAL A 122 13.96 9.36 -4.00
N GLY A 123 14.01 10.24 -3.01
CA GLY A 123 15.04 10.24 -1.97
C GLY A 123 14.59 9.33 -0.82
N ALA A 124 15.51 8.49 -0.33
CA ALA A 124 15.30 7.62 0.82
C ALA A 124 16.56 7.54 1.69
N ALA A 125 16.43 7.00 2.89
CA ALA A 125 17.55 6.82 3.80
C ALA A 125 18.59 5.82 3.25
N PRO A 126 19.89 5.98 3.53
CA PRO A 126 20.95 5.09 3.04
C PRO A 126 20.70 3.62 3.37
N GLU A 127 20.07 3.33 4.50
CA GLU A 127 19.70 1.99 4.96
C GLU A 127 18.73 1.29 4.01
N ILE A 128 17.88 2.06 3.31
CA ILE A 128 16.95 1.57 2.29
C ILE A 128 17.68 1.48 0.94
N LEU A 129 18.39 2.55 0.55
CA LEU A 129 19.03 2.66 -0.77
C LEU A 129 20.04 1.55 -1.03
N ARG A 130 20.73 1.03 -0.01
CA ARG A 130 21.70 -0.07 -0.16
C ARG A 130 21.12 -1.38 -0.67
N TYR A 131 19.81 -1.56 -0.61
CA TYR A 131 19.12 -2.75 -1.12
C TYR A 131 18.49 -2.54 -2.51
N ILE A 132 18.55 -1.33 -3.03
CA ILE A 132 18.01 -0.97 -4.34
C ILE A 132 19.14 -0.99 -5.34
N VAL A 133 19.02 -1.88 -6.32
CA VAL A 133 20.04 -2.04 -7.38
C VAL A 133 19.54 -1.48 -8.70
N GLU A 134 20.47 -1.06 -9.55
CA GLU A 134 20.14 -0.59 -10.90
C GLU A 134 19.35 -1.65 -11.66
N LYS A 135 18.25 -1.25 -12.29
CA LYS A 135 17.28 -2.12 -13.00
C LYS A 135 16.61 -3.17 -12.12
N GLY A 136 16.77 -3.09 -10.80
CA GLY A 136 16.03 -3.93 -9.87
C GLY A 136 14.58 -3.46 -9.73
N SER A 137 13.69 -4.38 -9.38
CA SER A 137 12.31 -4.03 -9.07
C SER A 137 12.19 -3.41 -7.68
N VAL A 138 11.33 -2.42 -7.54
CA VAL A 138 11.01 -1.77 -6.27
C VAL A 138 9.50 -1.52 -6.20
N ALA A 139 8.89 -1.68 -5.02
CA ALA A 139 7.50 -1.30 -4.81
C ALA A 139 7.43 0.07 -4.11
N ILE A 140 6.74 1.03 -4.72
CA ILE A 140 6.50 2.35 -4.13
C ILE A 140 4.98 2.56 -4.04
N ASP A 141 4.48 2.80 -2.83
CA ASP A 141 3.04 2.86 -2.53
C ASP A 141 2.27 1.66 -3.10
N GLY A 142 2.89 0.48 -3.07
CA GLY A 142 2.35 -0.76 -3.59
C GLY A 142 2.48 -0.95 -5.10
N VAL A 143 2.98 0.02 -5.84
CA VAL A 143 3.16 -0.09 -7.30
C VAL A 143 4.52 -0.71 -7.62
N SER A 144 4.52 -1.79 -8.38
CA SER A 144 5.74 -2.41 -8.93
C SER A 144 6.37 -1.51 -9.99
N LEU A 145 7.60 -1.14 -9.78
CA LEU A 145 8.40 -0.30 -10.67
C LEU A 145 9.72 -0.97 -10.96
#